data_b11995d0d4a6ff8301de88eddcd3eec1
#
_entry.id   b11995d0d4a6ff8301de88eddcd3eec1
#
_cell.length_a   1.000
_cell.length_b   1.000
_cell.length_c   1.000
_cell.angle_alpha   90.00
_cell.angle_beta   90.00
_cell.angle_gamma   90.00
#
_symmetry.space_group_name_H-M   'P 1'
#
loop_
_entity.id
_entity.type
_entity.pdbx_description
1 polymer ?
#
loop_
_entity_poly.entity_id
_entity_poly.type
_entity_poly.pdbx_seq_one_letter_code
_entity_poly.pdbx_strand_id
1 'polypeptide(L)'
;MTAIAVGELWRYPVKSMGGTRVAAVRIDRRGVHADRLWAVRDLDNDITATARRVPALLRCTAEYRTEPGPAAGPGNVPEVLITFPDGVRRCSTDPDIDEHLSELAGRRMRLTPLPEESDTSVHRLRWRQLLAAYAPSAVRKDFGLADSDKLIDTSIFSLREVATLARFSTPPGTFVDLSPVHLLSTTSLASLSTDGTGFD
;
A
#
# COMPACT_ATOMS: atom_id res chain seq x y z
N MET A 1 17.20 -12.50 30.86
CA MET A 1 16.50 -11.63 29.95
C MET A 1 16.60 -12.28 28.58
N THR A 2 15.46 -12.65 27.97
CA THR A 2 15.47 -13.21 26.62
C THR A 2 15.72 -12.05 25.64
N ALA A 3 16.76 -12.17 24.82
CA ALA A 3 17.05 -11.14 23.83
C ALA A 3 15.95 -11.13 22.76
N ILE A 4 15.45 -9.94 22.42
CA ILE A 4 14.55 -9.74 21.27
C ILE A 4 15.41 -9.66 20.02
N ALA A 5 15.11 -10.47 19.02
CA ALA A 5 15.82 -10.49 17.75
C ALA A 5 14.82 -10.33 16.59
N VAL A 6 15.29 -9.71 15.51
CA VAL A 6 14.52 -9.62 14.26
C VAL A 6 14.62 -10.96 13.56
N GLY A 7 13.47 -11.62 13.34
CA GLY A 7 13.40 -12.90 12.64
C GLY A 7 13.40 -12.76 11.13
N GLU A 8 12.64 -11.82 10.62
CA GLU A 8 12.50 -11.59 9.18
C GLU A 8 12.36 -10.10 8.87
N LEU A 9 12.85 -9.70 7.71
CA LEU A 9 12.70 -8.37 7.15
C LEU A 9 12.01 -8.48 5.79
N TRP A 10 10.97 -7.68 5.61
CA TRP A 10 10.19 -7.66 4.37
C TRP A 10 10.15 -6.25 3.79
N ARG A 11 10.15 -6.17 2.47
CA ARG A 11 9.96 -4.92 1.72
C ARG A 11 8.87 -5.13 0.69
N TYR A 12 7.99 -4.17 0.56
CA TYR A 12 6.82 -4.18 -0.32
C TYR A 12 6.96 -3.10 -1.40
N PRO A 13 7.51 -3.41 -2.59
CA PRO A 13 7.73 -2.40 -3.63
C PRO A 13 6.45 -1.71 -4.09
N VAL A 14 5.34 -2.45 -4.17
CA VAL A 14 4.04 -1.97 -4.64
C VAL A 14 3.02 -1.98 -3.51
N LYS A 15 2.32 -0.86 -3.34
CA LYS A 15 1.21 -0.75 -2.37
C LYS A 15 0.16 -1.82 -2.62
N SER A 16 -0.27 -2.50 -1.55
CA SER A 16 -1.34 -3.51 -1.56
C SER A 16 -1.01 -4.81 -2.31
N MET A 17 0.23 -5.07 -2.64
CA MET A 17 0.72 -6.36 -3.14
C MET A 17 1.60 -7.05 -2.10
N GLY A 18 1.81 -8.35 -2.24
CA GLY A 18 2.82 -9.10 -1.51
C GLY A 18 4.22 -8.56 -1.80
N GLY A 19 5.08 -8.59 -0.80
CA GLY A 19 6.46 -8.14 -0.90
C GLY A 19 7.45 -9.30 -0.97
N THR A 20 8.72 -8.98 -0.74
CA THR A 20 9.83 -9.93 -0.70
C THR A 20 10.59 -9.86 0.60
N ARG A 21 11.08 -11.00 1.04
CA ARG A 21 12.01 -11.08 2.16
C ARG A 21 13.37 -10.54 1.73
N VAL A 22 13.98 -9.74 2.60
CA VAL A 22 15.30 -9.13 2.36
C VAL A 22 16.25 -9.41 3.52
N ALA A 23 17.54 -9.45 3.24
CA ALA A 23 18.56 -9.73 4.27
C ALA A 23 18.82 -8.50 5.16
N ALA A 24 18.63 -7.31 4.63
CA ALA A 24 18.84 -6.05 5.34
C ALA A 24 17.92 -4.97 4.82
N VAL A 25 17.57 -4.03 5.66
CA VAL A 25 16.84 -2.80 5.29
C VAL A 25 17.53 -1.59 5.88
N ARG A 26 17.52 -0.49 5.15
CA ARG A 26 17.84 0.82 5.69
C ARG A 26 16.54 1.49 6.12
N ILE A 27 16.55 2.13 7.28
CA ILE A 27 15.43 2.96 7.74
C ILE A 27 15.81 4.41 7.52
N ASP A 28 14.96 5.16 6.88
CA ASP A 28 15.08 6.60 6.69
C ASP A 28 13.83 7.33 7.21
N ARG A 29 13.70 8.64 6.94
CA ARG A 29 12.57 9.46 7.39
C ARG A 29 11.20 8.98 6.86
N ARG A 30 11.18 8.19 5.79
CA ARG A 30 9.96 7.61 5.20
C ARG A 30 9.68 6.18 5.67
N GLY A 31 10.51 5.63 6.55
CA GLY A 31 10.43 4.25 7.02
C GLY A 31 11.43 3.34 6.35
N VAL A 32 11.03 2.14 5.96
CA VAL A 32 11.88 1.19 5.24
C VAL A 32 12.23 1.78 3.86
N HIS A 33 13.52 1.88 3.59
CA HIS A 33 14.02 2.42 2.33
C HIS A 33 13.47 1.65 1.13
N ALA A 34 12.98 2.38 0.14
CA ALA A 34 12.36 1.85 -1.06
C ALA A 34 11.11 0.97 -0.81
N ASP A 35 10.43 1.14 0.32
CA ASP A 35 9.14 0.51 0.56
C ASP A 35 8.02 1.31 -0.11
N ARG A 36 7.13 0.63 -0.84
CA ARG A 36 5.94 1.22 -1.49
C ARG A 36 6.24 2.43 -2.38
N LEU A 37 7.27 2.32 -3.24
CA LEU A 37 7.56 3.35 -4.24
C LEU A 37 6.66 3.24 -5.48
N TRP A 38 5.84 2.19 -5.57
CA TRP A 38 4.84 1.99 -6.60
C TRP A 38 3.45 1.85 -5.99
N ALA A 39 2.45 2.26 -6.76
CA ALA A 39 1.04 2.01 -6.44
C ALA A 39 0.26 1.79 -7.72
N VAL A 40 -0.91 1.17 -7.61
CA VAL A 40 -1.86 1.02 -8.71
C VAL A 40 -2.90 2.14 -8.62
N ARG A 41 -3.13 2.85 -9.71
CA ARG A 41 -4.18 3.86 -9.85
C ARG A 41 -5.41 3.25 -10.48
N ASP A 42 -6.55 3.42 -9.84
CA ASP A 42 -7.88 3.19 -10.42
C ASP A 42 -8.23 4.43 -11.26
N LEU A 43 -8.22 4.27 -12.59
CA LEU A 43 -8.46 5.38 -13.52
C LEU A 43 -9.93 5.77 -13.64
N ASP A 44 -10.84 4.84 -13.33
CA ASP A 44 -12.27 5.11 -13.40
C ASP A 44 -12.72 5.96 -12.20
N ASN A 45 -12.11 5.71 -11.04
CA ASN A 45 -12.37 6.46 -9.81
C ASN A 45 -11.35 7.56 -9.53
N ASP A 46 -10.26 7.64 -10.31
CA ASP A 46 -9.14 8.58 -10.14
C ASP A 46 -8.55 8.57 -8.72
N ILE A 47 -8.29 7.38 -8.19
CA ILE A 47 -7.79 7.17 -6.83
C ILE A 47 -6.71 6.11 -6.81
N THR A 48 -5.79 6.20 -5.84
CA THR A 48 -4.86 5.12 -5.54
C THR A 48 -5.61 3.91 -5.00
N ALA A 49 -5.47 2.76 -5.66
CA ALA A 49 -6.09 1.52 -5.27
C ALA A 49 -5.52 1.01 -3.94
N THR A 50 -6.37 0.40 -3.15
CA THR A 50 -6.00 -0.28 -1.91
C THR A 50 -6.52 -1.69 -1.93
N ALA A 51 -5.91 -2.60 -1.17
CA ALA A 51 -6.36 -3.99 -1.04
C ALA A 51 -7.83 -4.08 -0.59
N ARG A 52 -8.31 -3.15 0.23
CA ARG A 52 -9.72 -3.10 0.66
C ARG A 52 -10.71 -2.87 -0.48
N ARG A 53 -10.29 -2.10 -1.49
CA ARG A 53 -11.13 -1.76 -2.66
C ARG A 53 -10.90 -2.69 -3.85
N VAL A 54 -9.70 -3.26 -3.92
CA VAL A 54 -9.25 -4.18 -4.99
C VAL A 54 -8.52 -5.36 -4.33
N PRO A 55 -9.24 -6.29 -3.68
CA PRO A 55 -8.61 -7.43 -2.97
C PRO A 55 -7.73 -8.29 -3.86
N ALA A 56 -8.01 -8.33 -5.17
CA ALA A 56 -7.23 -9.08 -6.12
C ALA A 56 -5.73 -8.68 -6.14
N LEU A 57 -5.38 -7.45 -5.76
CA LEU A 57 -3.98 -7.00 -5.65
C LEU A 57 -3.18 -7.79 -4.61
N LEU A 58 -3.81 -8.29 -3.55
CA LEU A 58 -3.14 -9.13 -2.53
C LEU A 58 -2.63 -10.46 -3.09
N ARG A 59 -3.19 -10.90 -4.21
CA ARG A 59 -2.78 -12.15 -4.88
C ARG A 59 -1.55 -11.96 -5.77
N CYS A 60 -1.13 -10.72 -6.01
CA CYS A 60 0.12 -10.39 -6.70
C CYS A 60 1.27 -10.28 -5.71
N THR A 61 2.48 -10.59 -6.17
CA THR A 61 3.72 -10.27 -5.45
C THR A 61 4.59 -9.34 -6.28
N ALA A 62 5.36 -8.50 -5.62
CA ALA A 62 6.22 -7.54 -6.29
C ALA A 62 7.64 -7.57 -5.71
N GLU A 63 8.63 -7.48 -6.59
CA GLU A 63 10.04 -7.38 -6.22
C GLU A 63 10.74 -6.35 -7.10
N TYR A 64 11.79 -5.71 -6.60
CA TYR A 64 12.64 -4.88 -7.46
C TYR A 64 13.51 -5.75 -8.36
N ARG A 65 13.67 -5.34 -9.61
CA ARG A 65 14.57 -6.04 -10.55
C ARG A 65 16.03 -6.02 -10.12
N THR A 66 16.42 -4.95 -9.46
CA THR A 66 17.75 -4.75 -8.88
C THR A 66 17.60 -4.12 -7.51
N GLU A 67 18.55 -4.37 -6.60
CA GLU A 67 18.50 -3.75 -5.28
C GLU A 67 18.47 -2.22 -5.39
N PRO A 68 17.49 -1.54 -4.75
CA PRO A 68 17.36 -0.10 -4.82
C PRO A 68 18.60 0.62 -4.28
N GLY A 69 19.17 1.49 -5.11
CA GLY A 69 20.30 2.33 -4.71
C GLY A 69 19.90 3.38 -3.66
N PRO A 70 20.90 4.05 -3.03
CA PRO A 70 20.64 5.02 -1.96
C PRO A 70 19.75 6.20 -2.35
N ALA A 71 19.70 6.52 -3.65
CA ALA A 71 18.89 7.62 -4.19
C ALA A 71 17.44 7.20 -4.55
N ALA A 72 17.07 5.92 -4.37
CA ALA A 72 15.70 5.48 -4.66
C ALA A 72 14.70 6.18 -3.74
N GLY A 73 13.63 6.70 -4.34
CA GLY A 73 12.63 7.49 -3.63
C GLY A 73 11.71 8.25 -4.58
N PRO A 74 11.00 9.27 -4.10
CA PRO A 74 10.12 10.10 -4.92
C PRO A 74 10.85 10.65 -6.16
N GLY A 75 10.25 10.48 -7.33
CA GLY A 75 10.81 10.90 -8.62
C GLY A 75 11.97 10.03 -9.15
N ASN A 76 12.52 9.13 -8.33
CA ASN A 76 13.59 8.21 -8.73
C ASN A 76 13.26 6.78 -8.29
N VAL A 77 12.32 6.17 -8.99
CA VAL A 77 11.72 4.89 -8.63
C VAL A 77 12.33 3.76 -9.45
N PRO A 78 12.99 2.77 -8.81
CA PRO A 78 13.54 1.62 -9.52
C PRO A 78 12.45 0.74 -10.15
N GLU A 79 12.79 0.04 -11.21
CA GLU A 79 11.90 -0.90 -11.88
C GLU A 79 11.47 -2.04 -10.96
N VAL A 80 10.21 -2.40 -11.06
CA VAL A 80 9.60 -3.49 -10.29
C VAL A 80 9.12 -4.59 -11.23
N LEU A 81 9.23 -5.82 -10.77
CA LEU A 81 8.68 -7.00 -11.41
C LEU A 81 7.49 -7.48 -10.59
N ILE A 82 6.34 -7.62 -11.23
CA ILE A 82 5.09 -8.09 -10.62
C ILE A 82 4.82 -9.51 -11.10
N THR A 83 4.56 -10.41 -10.18
CA THR A 83 4.07 -11.75 -10.44
C THR A 83 2.59 -11.79 -10.16
N PHE A 84 1.81 -12.14 -11.16
CA PHE A 84 0.35 -12.26 -11.12
C PHE A 84 -0.10 -13.64 -10.59
N PRO A 85 -1.39 -13.81 -10.20
CA PRO A 85 -1.89 -15.07 -9.63
C PRO A 85 -1.79 -16.27 -10.58
N ASP A 86 -1.78 -16.04 -11.88
CA ASP A 86 -1.62 -17.04 -12.93
C ASP A 86 -0.15 -17.42 -13.22
N GLY A 87 0.79 -16.81 -12.48
CA GLY A 87 2.22 -16.99 -12.65
C GLY A 87 2.85 -16.10 -13.72
N VAL A 88 2.06 -15.32 -14.45
CA VAL A 88 2.60 -14.34 -15.41
C VAL A 88 3.41 -13.29 -14.68
N ARG A 89 4.56 -12.91 -15.25
CA ARG A 89 5.45 -11.89 -14.70
C ARG A 89 5.55 -10.71 -15.66
N ARG A 90 5.43 -9.49 -15.14
CA ARG A 90 5.55 -8.24 -15.90
C ARG A 90 6.42 -7.25 -15.18
N CYS A 91 7.29 -6.61 -15.95
CA CYS A 91 8.09 -5.48 -15.46
C CYS A 91 7.25 -4.19 -15.51
N SER A 92 7.58 -3.24 -14.65
CA SER A 92 6.97 -1.89 -14.68
C SER A 92 7.18 -1.14 -16.01
N THR A 93 8.13 -1.58 -16.83
CA THR A 93 8.44 -1.03 -18.16
C THR A 93 7.76 -1.78 -19.31
N ASP A 94 7.09 -2.90 -19.03
CA ASP A 94 6.40 -3.65 -20.06
C ASP A 94 5.16 -2.88 -20.55
N PRO A 95 4.92 -2.79 -21.87
CA PRO A 95 3.84 -1.98 -22.40
C PRO A 95 2.43 -2.48 -22.03
N ASP A 96 2.30 -3.75 -21.67
CA ASP A 96 1.05 -4.42 -21.34
C ASP A 96 0.79 -4.56 -19.83
N ILE A 97 1.64 -3.98 -18.96
CA ILE A 97 1.48 -4.08 -17.50
C ILE A 97 0.13 -3.52 -17.01
N ASP A 98 -0.28 -2.38 -17.56
CA ASP A 98 -1.54 -1.71 -17.19
C ASP A 98 -2.77 -2.54 -17.66
N GLU A 99 -2.65 -3.25 -18.79
CA GLU A 99 -3.68 -4.16 -19.28
C GLU A 99 -3.86 -5.34 -18.33
N HIS A 100 -2.78 -6.03 -17.94
CA HIS A 100 -2.81 -7.13 -16.98
C HIS A 100 -3.40 -6.71 -15.62
N LEU A 101 -3.05 -5.52 -15.13
CA LEU A 101 -3.62 -4.98 -13.90
C LEU A 101 -5.12 -4.66 -14.06
N SER A 102 -5.53 -4.20 -15.24
CA SER A 102 -6.94 -3.89 -15.54
C SER A 102 -7.78 -5.15 -15.63
N GLU A 103 -7.28 -6.19 -16.27
CA GLU A 103 -7.92 -7.51 -16.33
C GLU A 103 -8.10 -8.10 -14.92
N LEU A 104 -7.02 -8.09 -14.11
CA LEU A 104 -7.05 -8.56 -12.72
C LEU A 104 -8.12 -7.85 -11.88
N ALA A 105 -8.27 -6.54 -12.06
CA ALA A 105 -9.17 -5.70 -11.27
C ALA A 105 -10.58 -5.56 -11.87
N GLY A 106 -10.81 -5.99 -13.13
CA GLY A 106 -12.06 -5.81 -13.87
C GLY A 106 -12.40 -4.36 -14.18
N ARG A 107 -11.42 -3.45 -14.23
CA ARG A 107 -11.56 -2.02 -14.51
C ARG A 107 -10.22 -1.39 -14.85
N ARG A 108 -10.23 -0.17 -15.42
CA ARG A 108 -9.01 0.48 -15.89
C ARG A 108 -8.06 0.82 -14.76
N MET A 109 -6.89 0.21 -14.79
CA MET A 109 -5.83 0.39 -13.80
C MET A 109 -4.55 0.87 -14.46
N ARG A 110 -3.69 1.52 -13.68
CA ARG A 110 -2.35 1.92 -14.10
C ARG A 110 -1.35 1.73 -12.98
N LEU A 111 -0.22 1.11 -13.28
CA LEU A 111 0.93 1.10 -12.39
C LEU A 111 1.58 2.49 -12.39
N THR A 112 1.73 3.06 -11.21
CA THR A 112 2.17 4.46 -11.08
C THR A 112 3.35 4.54 -10.12
N PRO A 113 4.50 5.07 -10.54
CA PRO A 113 5.62 5.32 -9.65
C PRO A 113 5.31 6.47 -8.71
N LEU A 114 5.97 6.51 -7.56
CA LEU A 114 5.90 7.62 -6.63
C LEU A 114 6.51 8.86 -7.29
N PRO A 115 5.73 9.92 -7.54
CA PRO A 115 6.23 11.12 -8.17
C PRO A 115 7.18 11.89 -7.25
N GLU A 116 7.77 12.95 -7.75
CA GLU A 116 8.53 13.88 -6.92
C GLU A 116 7.70 14.38 -5.73
N GLU A 117 8.37 14.70 -4.62
CA GLU A 117 7.71 15.09 -3.36
C GLU A 117 6.82 16.34 -3.51
N SER A 118 7.16 17.21 -4.45
CA SER A 118 6.39 18.41 -4.81
C SER A 118 5.08 18.09 -5.57
N ASP A 119 5.02 16.98 -6.29
CA ASP A 119 3.83 16.56 -7.04
C ASP A 119 2.88 15.76 -6.14
N THR A 120 1.83 16.40 -5.73
CA THR A 120 0.77 15.80 -4.89
C THR A 120 -0.42 15.28 -5.69
N SER A 121 -0.38 15.30 -7.00
CA SER A 121 -1.52 14.98 -7.87
C SER A 121 -2.09 13.58 -7.62
N VAL A 122 -1.22 12.57 -7.50
CA VAL A 122 -1.61 11.17 -7.27
C VAL A 122 -2.15 10.90 -5.86
N HIS A 123 -1.89 11.80 -4.93
CA HIS A 123 -2.31 11.66 -3.52
C HIS A 123 -3.65 12.35 -3.24
N ARG A 124 -4.05 13.33 -4.07
CA ARG A 124 -5.25 14.14 -3.83
C ARG A 124 -6.52 13.33 -4.00
N LEU A 125 -7.44 13.54 -3.06
CA LEU A 125 -8.83 13.09 -3.18
C LEU A 125 -9.65 14.21 -3.83
N ARG A 126 -10.52 13.85 -4.79
CA ARG A 126 -11.54 14.77 -5.31
C ARG A 126 -12.63 14.96 -4.24
N TRP A 127 -13.29 16.11 -4.25
CA TRP A 127 -14.32 16.43 -3.26
C TRP A 127 -15.44 15.37 -3.14
N ARG A 128 -15.82 14.73 -4.27
CA ARG A 128 -16.79 13.61 -4.25
C ARG A 128 -16.28 12.39 -3.53
N GLN A 129 -15.01 12.07 -3.70
CA GLN A 129 -14.33 10.97 -3.00
C GLN A 129 -14.18 11.27 -1.52
N LEU A 130 -13.94 12.55 -1.21
CA LEU A 130 -13.89 13.06 0.15
C LEU A 130 -15.23 12.81 0.87
N LEU A 131 -16.34 13.27 0.28
CA LEU A 131 -17.67 13.06 0.86
C LEU A 131 -18.00 11.57 1.01
N ALA A 132 -17.65 10.74 0.01
CA ALA A 132 -17.85 9.31 0.06
C ALA A 132 -16.97 8.60 1.09
N ALA A 133 -15.71 9.01 1.23
CA ALA A 133 -14.75 8.40 2.16
C ALA A 133 -15.06 8.71 3.62
N TYR A 134 -15.67 9.87 3.89
CA TYR A 134 -16.04 10.30 5.26
C TYR A 134 -17.50 10.03 5.63
N ALA A 135 -18.29 9.46 4.71
CA ALA A 135 -19.59 8.95 5.09
C ALA A 135 -19.42 7.86 6.18
N PRO A 136 -20.18 7.89 7.28
CA PRO A 136 -20.04 6.91 8.36
C PRO A 136 -20.08 5.46 7.88
N SER A 137 -20.89 5.15 6.87
CA SER A 137 -20.97 3.83 6.25
C SER A 137 -19.70 3.44 5.49
N ALA A 138 -19.05 4.38 4.82
CA ALA A 138 -17.80 4.13 4.10
C ALA A 138 -16.63 3.91 5.08
N VAL A 139 -16.56 4.72 6.14
CA VAL A 139 -15.58 4.55 7.22
C VAL A 139 -15.73 3.18 7.87
N ARG A 140 -16.97 2.77 8.22
CA ARG A 140 -17.22 1.44 8.78
C ARG A 140 -16.74 0.33 7.85
N LYS A 141 -17.09 0.42 6.57
CA LYS A 141 -16.68 -0.56 5.55
C LYS A 141 -15.15 -0.60 5.40
N ASP A 142 -14.50 0.55 5.36
CA ASP A 142 -13.05 0.65 5.19
C ASP A 142 -12.25 0.09 6.39
N PHE A 143 -12.85 0.09 7.58
CA PHE A 143 -12.24 -0.45 8.79
C PHE A 143 -12.83 -1.82 9.23
N GLY A 144 -13.73 -2.40 8.45
CA GLY A 144 -14.36 -3.69 8.78
C GLY A 144 -15.23 -3.64 10.03
N LEU A 145 -15.79 -2.46 10.36
CA LEU A 145 -16.63 -2.25 11.54
C LEU A 145 -18.08 -2.66 11.24
N ALA A 146 -18.69 -3.36 12.18
CA ALA A 146 -20.14 -3.62 12.15
C ALA A 146 -20.91 -2.31 12.41
N ASP A 147 -22.23 -2.31 12.07
CA ASP A 147 -23.09 -1.13 12.30
C ASP A 147 -23.21 -0.76 13.78
N SER A 148 -23.08 -1.75 14.67
CA SER A 148 -23.07 -1.59 16.12
C SER A 148 -21.75 -1.05 16.69
N ASP A 149 -20.66 -1.12 15.96
CA ASP A 149 -19.34 -0.74 16.46
C ASP A 149 -19.22 0.79 16.59
N LYS A 150 -18.47 1.26 17.56
CA LYS A 150 -18.15 2.68 17.67
C LYS A 150 -17.24 3.09 16.51
N LEU A 151 -17.51 4.23 15.92
CA LEU A 151 -16.59 4.85 14.98
C LEU A 151 -15.26 5.17 15.67
N ILE A 152 -14.19 5.18 14.90
CA ILE A 152 -12.85 5.53 15.39
C ILE A 152 -12.91 6.91 16.04
N ASP A 153 -12.38 6.99 17.25
CA ASP A 153 -12.22 8.26 17.94
C ASP A 153 -11.14 9.09 17.23
N THR A 154 -11.57 10.14 16.57
CA THR A 154 -10.68 11.06 15.86
C THR A 154 -10.16 12.20 16.74
N SER A 155 -10.57 12.26 17.99
CA SER A 155 -10.15 13.33 18.93
C SER A 155 -8.65 13.30 19.24
N ILE A 156 -7.99 12.16 19.01
CA ILE A 156 -6.54 12.00 19.14
C ILE A 156 -5.74 12.71 18.04
N PHE A 157 -6.40 13.08 16.93
CA PHE A 157 -5.75 13.77 15.82
C PHE A 157 -5.94 15.28 15.94
N SER A 158 -4.90 16.05 15.66
CA SER A 158 -5.01 17.49 15.51
C SER A 158 -5.90 17.85 14.30
N LEU A 159 -6.50 19.03 14.32
CA LEU A 159 -7.27 19.55 13.18
C LEU A 159 -6.47 19.55 11.86
N ARG A 160 -5.16 19.76 11.95
CA ARG A 160 -4.27 19.74 10.79
C ARG A 160 -4.12 18.32 10.23
N GLU A 161 -3.99 17.32 11.08
CA GLU A 161 -3.92 15.91 10.68
C GLU A 161 -5.24 15.45 10.08
N VAL A 162 -6.37 15.79 10.70
CA VAL A 162 -7.70 15.50 10.14
C VAL A 162 -7.86 16.16 8.77
N ALA A 163 -7.47 17.42 8.61
CA ALA A 163 -7.54 18.13 7.33
C ALA A 163 -6.62 17.51 6.28
N THR A 164 -5.46 16.99 6.68
CA THR A 164 -4.53 16.29 5.78
C THR A 164 -5.10 14.94 5.34
N LEU A 165 -5.58 14.14 6.28
CA LEU A 165 -6.24 12.87 5.98
C LEU A 165 -7.47 13.06 5.08
N ALA A 166 -8.21 14.15 5.31
CA ALA A 166 -9.35 14.50 4.49
C ALA A 166 -8.98 14.88 3.04
N ARG A 167 -7.80 15.39 2.81
CA ARG A 167 -7.37 15.95 1.51
C ARG A 167 -6.62 14.96 0.63
N PHE A 168 -6.00 13.95 1.24
CA PHE A 168 -5.10 13.04 0.56
C PHE A 168 -5.43 11.58 0.87
N SER A 169 -5.35 10.72 -0.15
CA SER A 169 -5.51 9.26 0.02
C SER A 169 -4.30 8.62 0.73
N THR A 170 -3.14 9.23 0.59
CA THR A 170 -1.89 8.90 1.28
C THR A 170 -1.14 10.21 1.54
N PRO A 171 -0.27 10.29 2.55
CA PRO A 171 0.56 11.48 2.76
C PRO A 171 1.39 11.80 1.52
N PRO A 172 1.55 13.08 1.13
CA PRO A 172 2.41 13.48 0.03
C PRO A 172 3.84 12.91 0.16
N GLY A 173 4.39 12.47 -0.97
CA GLY A 173 5.75 11.90 -1.01
C GLY A 173 5.87 10.47 -0.52
N THR A 174 4.74 9.76 -0.29
CA THR A 174 4.73 8.34 0.07
C THR A 174 3.41 7.66 -0.33
N PHE A 175 3.47 6.36 -0.63
CA PHE A 175 2.28 5.51 -0.75
C PHE A 175 1.96 4.72 0.53
N VAL A 176 2.66 4.98 1.61
CA VAL A 176 2.37 4.43 2.94
C VAL A 176 1.15 5.15 3.54
N ASP A 177 0.22 4.41 4.15
CA ASP A 177 -1.01 5.01 4.70
C ASP A 177 -0.77 5.75 6.01
N LEU A 178 -0.41 5.06 7.09
CA LEU A 178 -0.24 5.65 8.42
C LEU A 178 1.12 5.33 9.04
N SER A 179 1.52 4.06 9.01
CA SER A 179 2.72 3.59 9.70
C SER A 179 3.78 3.19 8.68
N PRO A 180 4.93 3.88 8.68
CA PRO A 180 6.01 3.60 7.73
C PRO A 180 6.78 2.32 8.03
N VAL A 181 6.62 1.75 9.23
CA VAL A 181 7.21 0.49 9.65
C VAL A 181 6.16 -0.32 10.40
N HIS A 182 6.02 -1.60 10.06
CA HIS A 182 5.14 -2.54 10.73
C HIS A 182 5.98 -3.59 11.46
N LEU A 183 5.66 -3.82 12.73
CA LEU A 183 6.30 -4.85 13.55
C LEU A 183 5.26 -5.89 13.94
N LEU A 184 5.56 -7.15 13.69
CA LEU A 184 4.74 -8.28 14.08
C LEU A 184 5.59 -9.24 14.90
N SER A 185 5.06 -9.73 16.04
CA SER A 185 5.73 -10.78 16.78
C SER A 185 5.54 -12.13 16.08
N THR A 186 6.54 -13.02 16.22
CA THR A 186 6.42 -14.40 15.71
C THR A 186 5.25 -15.14 16.37
N THR A 187 4.94 -14.83 17.61
CA THR A 187 3.80 -15.39 18.33
C THR A 187 2.48 -14.96 17.70
N SER A 188 2.34 -13.65 17.32
CA SER A 188 1.14 -13.16 16.63
C SER A 188 0.98 -13.79 15.25
N LEU A 189 2.07 -13.97 14.50
CA LEU A 189 2.03 -14.67 13.21
C LEU A 189 1.62 -16.12 13.35
N ALA A 190 2.15 -16.83 14.37
CA ALA A 190 1.78 -18.21 14.63
C ALA A 190 0.30 -18.37 14.99
N SER A 191 -0.28 -17.44 15.76
CA SER A 191 -1.71 -17.48 16.10
C SER A 191 -2.62 -17.30 14.88
N LEU A 192 -2.25 -16.43 13.93
CA LEU A 192 -3.01 -16.26 12.68
C LEU A 192 -3.00 -17.52 11.81
N SER A 193 -1.91 -18.29 11.84
CA SER A 193 -1.79 -19.54 11.07
C SER A 193 -2.62 -20.70 11.64
N THR A 194 -2.93 -20.69 12.94
CA THR A 194 -3.68 -21.76 13.62
C THR A 194 -5.19 -21.59 13.52
N ASP A 195 -5.70 -20.39 13.29
CA ASP A 195 -7.13 -20.12 13.23
C ASP A 195 -7.80 -20.49 11.88
N GLY A 196 -7.08 -21.16 10.98
CA GLY A 196 -7.64 -21.75 9.77
C GLY A 196 -8.24 -20.74 8.77
N THR A 197 -8.05 -19.46 8.98
CA THR A 197 -8.38 -18.41 8.01
C THR A 197 -7.23 -18.29 7.01
N GLY A 198 -7.01 -19.38 6.26
CA GLY A 198 -6.22 -19.29 5.06
C GLY A 198 -6.92 -18.30 4.12
N PHE A 199 -6.22 -17.30 3.66
CA PHE A 199 -6.64 -16.50 2.54
C PHE A 199 -6.51 -17.37 1.28
N ASP A 200 -7.57 -18.12 0.94
CA ASP A 200 -7.73 -18.78 -0.35
C ASP A 200 -7.94 -17.76 -1.46
#